data_b8f2e050f5f27d52e91259b47a4cb777
#
_entry.id   b8f2e050f5f27d52e91259b47a4cb777
#
_cell.length_a   1.000
_cell.length_b   1.000
_cell.length_c   1.000
_cell.angle_alpha   90.00
_cell.angle_beta   90.00
_cell.angle_gamma   90.00
#
_symmetry.space_group_name_H-M   'P 1'
#
loop_
_entity.id
_entity.type
_entity.pdbx_description
1 polymer ?
#
loop_
_entity_poly.entity_id
_entity_poly.type
_entity_poly.pdbx_seq_one_letter_code
_entity_poly.pdbx_strand_id
1 'polypeptide(L)'
;MIELIIKKYLDEHLEVPSFFEHGAGFPKRFIMIDKTGGSSETGLKRATIALQSYAESMYEAARLNERVKTVVANMVEQDNIVSVQLNSDYNFTDTETKQYRYQAVYDIYYY
;
A
#
# COMPACT_ATOMS: atom_id res chain seq x y z
N MET A 1 15.65 0.70 -2.00
CA MET A 1 14.84 1.02 -0.84
C MET A 1 13.51 0.29 -0.90
N ILE A 2 12.94 0.02 0.25
CA ILE A 2 11.74 -0.84 0.34
C ILE A 2 10.54 -0.25 -0.43
N GLU A 3 10.36 1.05 -0.41
CA GLU A 3 9.24 1.69 -1.11
C GLU A 3 9.27 1.42 -2.62
N LEU A 4 10.44 1.43 -3.23
CA LEU A 4 10.59 1.12 -4.66
C LEU A 4 10.28 -0.35 -4.95
N ILE A 5 10.66 -1.25 -4.06
CA ILE A 5 10.37 -2.68 -4.20
C ILE A 5 8.86 -2.88 -4.17
N ILE A 6 8.18 -2.23 -3.22
CA ILE A 6 6.73 -2.33 -3.09
C ILE A 6 6.04 -1.74 -4.33
N LYS A 7 6.46 -0.54 -4.76
CA LYS A 7 5.87 0.10 -5.93
C LYS A 7 6.00 -0.78 -7.18
N LYS A 8 7.17 -1.30 -7.43
CA LYS A 8 7.40 -2.18 -8.58
C LYS A 8 6.50 -3.41 -8.51
N TYR A 9 6.41 -4.02 -7.33
CA TYR A 9 5.57 -5.20 -7.13
C TYR A 9 4.10 -4.89 -7.38
N LEU A 10 3.59 -3.78 -6.81
CA LEU A 10 2.19 -3.38 -7.00
C LEU A 10 1.89 -3.05 -8.46
N ASP A 11 2.77 -2.31 -9.13
CA ASP A 11 2.57 -1.93 -10.52
C ASP A 11 2.57 -3.14 -11.45
N GLU A 12 3.28 -4.21 -11.10
CA GLU A 12 3.29 -5.46 -11.87
C GLU A 12 2.05 -6.34 -11.62
N HIS A 13 1.40 -6.20 -10.46
CA HIS A 13 0.33 -7.12 -10.05
C HIS A 13 -1.05 -6.49 -9.95
N LEU A 14 -1.15 -5.17 -10.05
CA LEU A 14 -2.42 -4.44 -10.02
C LEU A 14 -2.66 -3.75 -11.35
N GLU A 15 -3.94 -3.56 -11.68
CA GLU A 15 -4.35 -2.83 -12.89
C GLU A 15 -4.27 -1.32 -12.72
N VAL A 16 -4.15 -0.83 -11.47
CA VAL A 16 -4.09 0.59 -11.16
C VAL A 16 -2.67 1.00 -10.83
N PRO A 17 -2.27 2.25 -11.11
CA PRO A 17 -0.94 2.72 -10.80
C PRO A 17 -0.77 3.03 -9.32
N SER A 18 0.48 3.12 -8.88
CA SER A 18 0.84 3.53 -7.53
C SER A 18 1.76 4.75 -7.56
N PHE A 19 1.71 5.53 -6.49
CA PHE A 19 2.47 6.78 -6.38
C PHE A 19 2.98 6.95 -4.95
N PHE A 20 4.03 7.76 -4.79
CA PHE A 20 4.57 8.10 -3.48
C PHE A 20 4.01 9.42 -2.94
N GLU A 21 3.51 10.28 -3.81
CA GLU A 21 3.00 11.59 -3.41
C GLU A 21 1.90 12.04 -4.36
N HIS A 22 1.07 12.95 -3.89
CA HIS A 22 -0.05 13.48 -4.67
C HIS A 22 0.45 14.37 -5.81
N GLY A 23 -0.29 14.36 -6.91
CA GLY A 23 -0.02 15.16 -8.08
C GLY A 23 -1.29 15.50 -8.84
N ALA A 24 -1.15 16.29 -9.90
CA ALA A 24 -2.26 16.62 -10.77
C ALA A 24 -2.48 15.53 -11.82
N GLY A 25 -3.71 15.35 -12.27
CA GLY A 25 -4.03 14.45 -13.38
C GLY A 25 -3.99 12.97 -13.02
N PHE A 26 -4.14 12.61 -11.77
CA PHE A 26 -4.21 11.21 -11.35
C PHE A 26 -5.48 10.55 -11.89
N PRO A 27 -5.42 9.25 -12.22
CA PRO A 27 -6.63 8.51 -12.58
C PRO A 27 -7.56 8.41 -11.37
N LYS A 28 -8.80 7.96 -11.61
CA LYS A 28 -9.79 7.82 -10.54
C LYS A 28 -9.40 6.77 -9.51
N ARG A 29 -8.68 5.74 -9.93
CA ARG A 29 -8.26 4.62 -9.06
C ARG A 29 -6.74 4.54 -9.06
N PHE A 30 -6.17 4.59 -7.88
CA PHE A 30 -4.73 4.50 -7.70
C PHE A 30 -4.40 4.13 -6.26
N ILE A 31 -3.14 3.74 -6.05
CA ILE A 31 -2.62 3.42 -4.74
C ILE A 31 -1.59 4.48 -4.34
N MET A 32 -1.71 4.99 -3.12
CA MET A 32 -0.70 5.85 -2.53
C MET A 32 0.13 5.03 -1.55
N ILE A 33 1.44 5.06 -1.70
CA ILE A 33 2.38 4.34 -0.84
C ILE A 33 3.00 5.32 0.14
N ASP A 34 2.84 5.06 1.43
CA ASP A 34 3.36 5.93 2.48
C ASP A 34 4.10 5.10 3.54
N LYS A 35 5.40 5.35 3.68
CA LYS A 35 6.18 4.71 4.75
C LYS A 35 6.04 5.56 6.01
N THR A 36 5.39 5.01 7.01
CA THR A 36 5.09 5.71 8.26
C THR A 36 6.06 5.40 9.39
N GLY A 37 6.92 4.41 9.22
CA GLY A 37 7.91 4.06 10.23
C GLY A 37 8.90 3.04 9.73
N GLY A 38 9.93 2.80 10.54
CA GLY A 38 10.93 1.80 10.21
C GLY A 38 11.92 1.60 11.35
N SER A 39 12.61 0.48 11.31
CA SER A 39 13.69 0.17 12.23
C SER A 39 14.67 -0.80 11.58
N SER A 40 15.86 -0.93 12.15
CA SER A 40 16.86 -1.88 11.68
C SER A 40 17.55 -2.47 12.90
N GLU A 41 17.62 -3.79 12.93
CA GLU A 41 18.25 -4.50 14.04
C GLU A 41 18.94 -5.75 13.50
N THR A 42 20.26 -5.86 13.74
CA THR A 42 21.09 -7.01 13.35
C THR A 42 20.92 -7.42 11.87
N GLY A 43 20.83 -6.43 10.96
CA GLY A 43 20.69 -6.68 9.51
C GLY A 43 19.26 -6.92 9.06
N LEU A 44 18.34 -7.21 9.96
CA LEU A 44 16.91 -7.32 9.62
C LEU A 44 16.26 -5.96 9.78
N LYS A 45 15.61 -5.50 8.72
CA LYS A 45 14.94 -4.22 8.69
C LYS A 45 13.43 -4.41 8.78
N ARG A 46 12.76 -3.43 9.37
CA ARG A 46 11.30 -3.37 9.39
C ARG A 46 10.86 -2.04 8.83
N ALA A 47 9.80 -2.07 8.03
CA ALA A 47 9.13 -0.86 7.56
C ALA A 47 7.64 -0.99 7.82
N THR A 48 7.04 0.09 8.30
CA THR A 48 5.58 0.21 8.40
C THR A 48 5.12 1.00 7.20
N ILE A 49 4.29 0.38 6.38
CA ILE A 49 3.85 0.92 5.09
C ILE A 49 2.33 1.03 5.09
N ALA A 50 1.83 2.22 4.82
CA ALA A 50 0.41 2.45 4.59
C ALA A 50 0.15 2.43 3.09
N LEU A 51 -0.79 1.60 2.65
CA LEU A 51 -1.24 1.53 1.27
C LEU A 51 -2.65 2.09 1.21
N GLN A 52 -2.81 3.24 0.59
CA GLN A 52 -4.09 3.93 0.49
C GLN A 52 -4.70 3.66 -0.87
N SER A 53 -5.88 3.04 -0.88
CA SER A 53 -6.60 2.70 -2.11
C SER A 53 -7.64 3.77 -2.37
N TYR A 54 -7.41 4.58 -3.41
CA TYR A 54 -8.30 5.66 -3.84
C TYR A 54 -9.19 5.20 -4.98
N ALA A 55 -10.46 5.55 -4.93
CA ALA A 55 -11.39 5.26 -6.00
C ALA A 55 -12.52 6.30 -6.02
N GLU A 56 -13.38 6.20 -7.02
CA GLU A 56 -14.48 7.15 -7.27
C GLU A 56 -15.67 6.99 -6.33
N SER A 57 -15.72 5.89 -5.57
CA SER A 57 -16.77 5.66 -4.57
C SER A 57 -16.19 4.88 -3.39
N MET A 58 -16.88 4.91 -2.27
CA MET A 58 -16.47 4.15 -1.09
C MET A 58 -16.44 2.65 -1.38
N TYR A 59 -17.45 2.15 -2.11
CA TYR A 59 -17.52 0.74 -2.49
C TYR A 59 -16.33 0.33 -3.34
N GLU A 60 -15.98 1.14 -4.34
CA GLU A 60 -14.84 0.84 -5.21
C GLU A 60 -13.51 0.98 -4.49
N ALA A 61 -13.40 1.93 -3.56
CA ALA A 61 -12.21 2.04 -2.71
C ALA A 61 -12.04 0.80 -1.83
N ALA A 62 -13.12 0.30 -1.25
CA ALA A 62 -13.11 -0.92 -0.44
C ALA A 62 -12.73 -2.13 -1.30
N ARG A 63 -13.28 -2.26 -2.51
CA ARG A 63 -12.93 -3.34 -3.43
C ARG A 63 -11.46 -3.31 -3.81
N LEU A 64 -10.95 -2.13 -4.13
CA LEU A 64 -9.54 -1.97 -4.46
C LEU A 64 -8.65 -2.36 -3.29
N ASN A 65 -9.04 -1.97 -2.07
CA ASN A 65 -8.32 -2.34 -0.86
C ASN A 65 -8.26 -3.87 -0.67
N GLU A 66 -9.37 -4.58 -0.92
CA GLU A 66 -9.39 -6.04 -0.87
C GLU A 66 -8.45 -6.65 -1.90
N ARG A 67 -8.41 -6.10 -3.11
CA ARG A 67 -7.51 -6.53 -4.16
C ARG A 67 -6.05 -6.32 -3.76
N VAL A 68 -5.75 -5.16 -3.17
CA VAL A 68 -4.41 -4.84 -2.65
C VAL A 68 -3.99 -5.86 -1.60
N LYS A 69 -4.87 -6.17 -0.66
CA LYS A 69 -4.55 -7.15 0.40
C LYS A 69 -4.23 -8.53 -0.17
N THR A 70 -4.98 -8.96 -1.18
CA THR A 70 -4.73 -10.25 -1.84
C THR A 70 -3.36 -10.26 -2.52
N VAL A 71 -3.03 -9.20 -3.23
CA VAL A 71 -1.77 -9.08 -3.95
C VAL A 71 -0.59 -8.99 -2.97
N VAL A 72 -0.72 -8.18 -1.93
CA VAL A 72 0.36 -7.97 -0.96
C VAL A 72 0.65 -9.22 -0.14
N ALA A 73 -0.35 -10.06 0.10
CA ALA A 73 -0.14 -11.32 0.82
C ALA A 73 0.91 -12.22 0.16
N ASN A 74 1.05 -12.14 -1.15
CA ASN A 74 2.02 -12.94 -1.91
C ASN A 74 3.38 -12.25 -2.07
N MET A 75 3.52 -11.03 -1.58
CA MET A 75 4.79 -10.28 -1.71
C MET A 75 5.92 -10.93 -0.91
N VAL A 76 5.59 -11.74 0.08
CA VAL A 76 6.57 -12.51 0.86
C VAL A 76 7.42 -13.43 -0.02
N GLU A 77 6.95 -13.78 -1.22
CA GLU A 77 7.70 -14.60 -2.18
C GLU A 77 8.83 -13.83 -2.87
N GLN A 78 8.85 -12.50 -2.74
CA GLN A 78 9.91 -11.68 -3.34
C GLN A 78 11.22 -11.85 -2.59
N ASP A 79 12.34 -11.73 -3.31
CA ASP A 79 13.66 -11.78 -2.71
C ASP A 79 13.82 -10.67 -1.66
N ASN A 80 14.50 -11.00 -0.58
CA ASN A 80 14.77 -10.10 0.53
C ASN A 80 13.56 -9.74 1.40
N ILE A 81 12.37 -10.19 1.06
CA ILE A 81 11.20 -10.01 1.92
C ILE A 81 11.08 -11.23 2.84
N VAL A 82 11.09 -10.98 4.13
CA VAL A 82 11.04 -12.04 5.15
C VAL A 82 9.62 -12.28 5.62
N SER A 83 8.88 -11.22 5.91
CA SER A 83 7.50 -11.34 6.35
C SER A 83 6.71 -10.09 5.98
N VAL A 84 5.41 -10.30 5.76
CA VAL A 84 4.46 -9.25 5.43
C VAL A 84 3.26 -9.44 6.36
N GLN A 85 3.03 -8.51 7.27
CA GLN A 85 2.00 -8.63 8.29
C GLN A 85 1.03 -7.46 8.20
N LEU A 86 -0.25 -7.76 8.00
CA LEU A 86 -1.29 -6.74 8.04
C LEU A 86 -1.46 -6.27 9.49
N ASN A 87 -1.21 -4.99 9.70
CA ASN A 87 -1.33 -4.35 11.01
C ASN A 87 -2.76 -3.83 11.24
N SER A 88 -3.28 -3.10 10.28
CA SER A 88 -4.61 -2.51 10.36
C SER A 88 -5.19 -2.27 8.97
N ASP A 89 -6.51 -2.17 8.91
CA ASP A 89 -7.26 -2.06 7.67
C ASP A 89 -8.57 -1.34 7.98
N TYR A 90 -8.77 -0.17 7.38
CA TYR A 90 -9.92 0.66 7.72
C TYR A 90 -10.25 1.67 6.62
N ASN A 91 -11.48 2.18 6.69
CA ASN A 91 -11.95 3.27 5.84
C ASN A 91 -11.28 4.56 6.28
N PHE A 92 -10.57 5.21 5.37
CA PHE A 92 -9.81 6.43 5.64
C PHE A 92 -10.31 7.61 4.78
N THR A 93 -11.56 7.55 4.35
CA THR A 93 -12.16 8.53 3.46
C THR A 93 -12.18 9.92 4.10
N ASP A 94 -11.76 10.93 3.32
CA ASP A 94 -11.94 12.33 3.70
C ASP A 94 -13.36 12.74 3.34
N THR A 95 -14.22 12.86 4.34
CA THR A 95 -15.64 13.13 4.13
C THR A 95 -15.92 14.57 3.68
N GLU A 96 -15.00 15.50 3.93
CA GLU A 96 -15.15 16.90 3.51
C GLU A 96 -14.89 17.06 2.01
N THR A 97 -13.82 16.46 1.51
CA THR A 97 -13.44 16.54 0.10
C THR A 97 -14.02 15.40 -0.72
N LYS A 98 -14.63 14.41 -0.08
CA LYS A 98 -15.14 13.18 -0.69
C LYS A 98 -14.07 12.42 -1.47
N GLN A 99 -12.85 12.44 -0.96
CA GLN A 99 -11.81 11.55 -1.46
C GLN A 99 -11.98 10.19 -0.80
N TYR A 100 -12.62 9.29 -1.52
CA TYR A 100 -12.89 7.93 -1.02
C TYR A 100 -11.60 7.13 -1.04
N ARG A 101 -11.23 6.62 0.13
CA ARG A 101 -10.03 5.81 0.26
C ARG A 101 -10.13 4.85 1.43
N TYR A 102 -9.52 3.69 1.26
CA TYR A 102 -9.26 2.74 2.34
C TYR A 102 -7.77 2.70 2.60
N GLN A 103 -7.38 2.36 3.81
CA GLN A 103 -5.98 2.26 4.17
C GLN A 103 -5.69 0.91 4.81
N ALA A 104 -4.72 0.19 4.24
CA ALA A 104 -4.16 -1.01 4.82
C ALA A 104 -2.74 -0.69 5.27
N VAL A 105 -2.43 -0.97 6.52
CA VAL A 105 -1.11 -0.72 7.11
C VAL A 105 -0.42 -2.05 7.31
N TYR A 106 0.80 -2.16 6.81
CA TYR A 106 1.59 -3.38 6.87
C TYR A 106 2.90 -3.16 7.61
N ASP A 107 3.30 -4.16 8.39
CA ASP A 107 4.65 -4.27 8.90
C ASP A 107 5.40 -5.27 8.03
N ILE A 108 6.46 -4.81 7.37
CA ILE A 108 7.23 -5.60 6.42
C ILE A 108 8.64 -5.77 6.95
N TYR A 109 9.08 -7.02 7.07
CA TYR A 109 10.43 -7.36 7.49
C TYR A 109 11.23 -7.80 6.27
N TYR A 110 12.44 -7.26 6.13
CA TYR A 110 13.24 -7.48 4.92
C TYR A 110 14.73 -7.28 5.21
N TYR A 111 15.55 -7.72 4.29
CA TYR A 111 17.02 -7.52 4.37
C TYR A 111 17.52 -6.41 3.47
#